data_c37ddb239fc72742ea489864c9d76274
#
_entry.id   c37ddb239fc72742ea489864c9d76274
#
_cell.length_a   1.000
_cell.length_b   1.000
_cell.length_c   1.000
_cell.angle_alpha   90.00
_cell.angle_beta   90.00
_cell.angle_gamma   90.00
#
_symmetry.space_group_name_H-M   'P 1'
#
loop_
_entity.id
_entity.type
_entity.pdbx_description
1 polymer ?
#
loop_
_entity_poly.entity_id
_entity_poly.type
_entity_poly.pdbx_seq_one_letter_code
_entity_poly.pdbx_strand_id
1 'polypeptide(L)'
;MRTLLNRATIFAVGLAFSIIALPASAANWVLDPGQSIVTFKYSYGTDPYEGRFSNVEATFDIDPMRPGSCNFDVTIHIEDIEVDSPEVLDYLLDYELFDVDTYPTATFKATNCRLTGVNSFEADGQLTIRDQTNDMTFPFELSIDTCDGQVCFNLTSEVELLRLEYGVGQGYWANTAEVPNEVTVTVDVFALQQ
;
A
#
# COMPACT_ATOMS: atom_id res chain seq x y z
N MET A 1 -5.27 48.06 75.58
CA MET A 1 -4.16 47.54 74.73
C MET A 1 -4.73 46.61 73.66
N ARG A 2 -4.83 47.08 72.47
CA ARG A 2 -5.42 46.33 71.33
C ARG A 2 -4.29 45.81 70.47
N THR A 3 -4.14 44.49 70.38
CA THR A 3 -3.19 43.80 69.50
C THR A 3 -3.83 43.61 68.08
N LEU A 4 -3.23 44.21 67.08
CA LEU A 4 -3.61 44.07 65.66
C LEU A 4 -2.93 42.81 65.11
N LEU A 5 -3.73 41.83 64.71
CA LEU A 5 -3.27 40.69 63.92
C LEU A 5 -3.17 41.11 62.45
N ASN A 6 -1.96 41.05 61.93
CA ASN A 6 -1.65 41.26 60.52
C ASN A 6 -1.90 39.93 59.72
N ARG A 7 -2.91 39.90 58.87
CA ARG A 7 -3.15 38.77 57.96
C ARG A 7 -2.37 39.00 56.68
N ALA A 8 -1.31 38.25 56.45
CA ALA A 8 -0.61 38.20 55.17
C ALA A 8 -1.37 37.27 54.19
N THR A 9 -1.88 37.86 53.15
CA THR A 9 -2.54 37.15 52.04
C THR A 9 -1.47 36.72 51.04
N ILE A 10 -1.19 35.40 50.92
CA ILE A 10 -0.27 34.85 49.96
C ILE A 10 -1.06 34.63 48.65
N PHE A 11 -0.77 35.40 47.61
CA PHE A 11 -1.24 35.18 46.25
C PHE A 11 -0.38 34.09 45.58
N ALA A 12 -0.93 32.90 45.39
CA ALA A 12 -0.33 31.87 44.59
C ALA A 12 -0.62 32.15 43.07
N VAL A 13 0.40 32.61 42.37
CA VAL A 13 0.34 32.74 40.89
C VAL A 13 0.56 31.37 40.29
N GLY A 14 -0.54 30.73 39.85
CA GLY A 14 -0.50 29.48 39.11
C GLY A 14 -0.01 29.74 37.68
N LEU A 15 1.21 29.29 37.35
CA LEU A 15 1.76 29.32 36.03
C LEU A 15 1.11 28.17 35.20
N ALA A 16 0.11 28.47 34.38
CA ALA A 16 -0.49 27.53 33.46
C ALA A 16 0.50 27.26 32.31
N PHE A 17 1.15 26.10 32.34
CA PHE A 17 1.95 25.62 31.21
C PHE A 17 0.99 25.12 30.14
N SER A 18 0.74 25.93 29.10
CA SER A 18 0.04 25.50 27.87
C SER A 18 0.99 24.62 27.08
N ILE A 19 0.74 23.30 27.09
CA ILE A 19 1.41 22.37 26.20
C ILE A 19 0.84 22.63 24.81
N ILE A 20 1.62 23.28 23.95
CA ILE A 20 1.33 23.41 22.53
C ILE A 20 1.66 22.03 21.91
N ALA A 21 0.63 21.22 21.66
CA ALA A 21 0.78 20.03 20.84
C ALA A 21 1.10 20.50 19.41
N LEU A 22 2.35 20.31 18.98
CA LEU A 22 2.70 20.45 17.56
C LEU A 22 1.96 19.36 16.80
N PRO A 23 1.31 19.69 15.67
CA PRO A 23 0.76 18.64 14.81
C PRO A 23 1.94 17.75 14.39
N ALA A 24 1.83 16.45 14.65
CA ALA A 24 2.73 15.48 14.06
C ALA A 24 2.49 15.56 12.54
N SER A 25 3.45 16.10 11.80
CA SER A 25 3.41 16.05 10.34
C SER A 25 3.54 14.59 9.95
N ALA A 26 2.55 14.07 9.22
CA ALA A 26 2.68 12.80 8.55
C ALA A 26 3.91 12.85 7.63
N ALA A 27 4.70 11.79 7.61
CA ALA A 27 5.86 11.72 6.73
C ALA A 27 5.34 11.52 5.30
N ASN A 28 5.57 12.48 4.43
CA ASN A 28 5.27 12.32 3.01
C ASN A 28 6.38 11.50 2.37
N TRP A 29 6.00 10.39 1.76
CA TRP A 29 6.90 9.51 1.03
C TRP A 29 6.67 9.64 -0.46
N VAL A 30 7.75 9.70 -1.23
CA VAL A 30 7.71 9.72 -2.68
C VAL A 30 8.32 8.44 -3.20
N LEU A 31 7.50 7.68 -3.92
CA LEU A 31 7.90 6.45 -4.58
C LEU A 31 8.98 6.74 -5.62
N ASP A 32 10.05 5.94 -5.62
CA ASP A 32 11.06 5.92 -6.69
C ASP A 32 10.65 4.84 -7.71
N PRO A 33 10.14 5.22 -8.88
CA PRO A 33 9.68 4.26 -9.88
C PRO A 33 10.84 3.45 -10.49
N GLY A 34 12.07 3.96 -10.42
CA GLY A 34 13.26 3.25 -10.92
C GLY A 34 13.74 2.13 -9.99
N GLN A 35 13.32 2.15 -8.73
CA GLN A 35 13.67 1.17 -7.70
C GLN A 35 12.45 0.41 -7.16
N SER A 36 11.28 0.65 -7.74
CA SER A 36 10.03 0.00 -7.33
C SER A 36 9.52 -0.94 -8.41
N ILE A 37 9.08 -2.13 -8.01
CA ILE A 37 8.55 -3.13 -8.93
C ILE A 37 7.36 -3.84 -8.32
N VAL A 38 6.32 -4.04 -9.12
CA VAL A 38 5.19 -4.92 -8.80
C VAL A 38 5.10 -5.96 -9.89
N THR A 39 5.25 -7.23 -9.53
CA THR A 39 5.19 -8.35 -10.48
C THR A 39 4.01 -9.26 -10.16
N PHE A 40 3.54 -9.98 -11.18
CA PHE A 40 2.54 -11.03 -11.00
C PHE A 40 2.99 -12.30 -11.73
N LYS A 41 2.70 -13.45 -11.11
CA LYS A 41 3.04 -14.78 -11.63
C LYS A 41 1.81 -15.63 -11.73
N TYR A 42 1.70 -16.31 -12.84
CA TYR A 42 0.61 -17.26 -13.14
C TYR A 42 1.15 -18.41 -13.99
N SER A 43 0.33 -19.40 -14.26
CA SER A 43 0.68 -20.46 -15.21
C SER A 43 -0.42 -20.65 -16.25
N TYR A 44 -0.04 -21.15 -17.42
CA TYR A 44 -0.95 -21.67 -18.44
C TYR A 44 -0.59 -23.13 -18.69
N GLY A 45 -1.49 -24.04 -18.36
CA GLY A 45 -1.16 -25.44 -18.24
C GLY A 45 -0.07 -25.68 -17.20
N THR A 46 1.11 -26.13 -17.64
CA THR A 46 2.30 -26.35 -16.79
C THR A 46 3.37 -25.27 -16.95
N ASP A 47 3.19 -24.35 -17.88
CA ASP A 47 4.19 -23.34 -18.19
C ASP A 47 4.01 -22.10 -17.31
N PRO A 48 5.07 -21.65 -16.62
CA PRO A 48 5.01 -20.46 -15.79
C PRO A 48 5.14 -19.19 -16.64
N TYR A 49 4.42 -18.16 -16.26
CA TYR A 49 4.47 -16.82 -16.83
C TYR A 49 4.64 -15.77 -15.74
N GLU A 50 5.31 -14.69 -16.10
CA GLU A 50 5.48 -13.55 -15.24
C GLU A 50 5.25 -12.27 -16.04
N GLY A 51 4.64 -11.29 -15.40
CA GLY A 51 4.53 -9.93 -15.90
C GLY A 51 4.80 -8.93 -14.79
N ARG A 52 4.97 -7.66 -15.17
CA ARG A 52 5.14 -6.59 -14.22
C ARG A 52 4.28 -5.38 -14.58
N PHE A 53 3.92 -4.63 -13.56
CA PHE A 53 3.28 -3.33 -13.71
C PHE A 53 4.37 -2.26 -13.63
N SER A 54 4.60 -1.54 -14.72
CA SER A 54 5.65 -0.53 -14.81
C SER A 54 5.22 0.86 -14.37
N ASN A 55 3.90 1.13 -14.33
CA ASN A 55 3.34 2.41 -13.95
C ASN A 55 2.48 2.26 -12.69
N VAL A 56 3.08 2.57 -11.55
CA VAL A 56 2.46 2.51 -10.23
C VAL A 56 2.55 3.88 -9.59
N GLU A 57 1.41 4.47 -9.29
CA GLU A 57 1.30 5.69 -8.48
C GLU A 57 0.92 5.29 -7.05
N ALA A 58 1.64 5.81 -6.07
CA ALA A 58 1.34 5.50 -4.69
C ALA A 58 1.59 6.69 -3.76
N THR A 59 0.65 6.89 -2.84
CA THR A 59 0.80 7.76 -1.68
C THR A 59 0.81 6.89 -0.43
N PHE A 60 1.86 7.05 0.37
CA PHE A 60 2.02 6.34 1.62
C PHE A 60 2.10 7.34 2.77
N ASP A 61 1.28 7.11 3.81
CA ASP A 61 1.45 7.72 5.11
C ASP A 61 1.62 6.58 6.11
N ILE A 62 2.85 6.33 6.50
CA ILE A 62 3.21 5.25 7.42
C ILE A 62 4.07 5.84 8.53
N ASP A 63 3.62 5.68 9.78
CA ASP A 63 4.43 5.90 10.96
C ASP A 63 4.61 4.56 11.69
N PRO A 64 5.79 3.92 11.59
CA PRO A 64 6.03 2.63 12.24
C PRO A 64 5.86 2.64 13.76
N MET A 65 5.96 3.83 14.38
CA MET A 65 5.71 4.01 15.82
C MET A 65 4.21 4.11 16.14
N ARG A 66 3.38 4.36 15.13
CA ARG A 66 1.92 4.46 15.23
C ARG A 66 1.24 3.77 14.05
N PRO A 67 1.43 2.46 13.89
CA PRO A 67 0.98 1.73 12.69
C PRO A 67 -0.53 1.83 12.44
N GLY A 68 -1.34 2.00 13.49
CA GLY A 68 -2.80 2.15 13.34
C GLY A 68 -3.28 3.42 12.63
N SER A 69 -2.37 4.33 12.23
CA SER A 69 -2.70 5.55 11.47
C SER A 69 -2.09 5.56 10.07
N CYS A 70 -1.89 4.40 9.46
CA CYS A 70 -1.38 4.35 8.09
C CYS A 70 -2.45 4.80 7.07
N ASN A 71 -1.98 5.24 5.91
CA ASN A 71 -2.81 5.45 4.74
C ASN A 71 -2.06 5.00 3.49
N PHE A 72 -2.68 4.10 2.73
CA PHE A 72 -2.23 3.68 1.41
C PHE A 72 -3.27 4.10 0.38
N ASP A 73 -2.84 4.78 -0.65
CA ASP A 73 -3.62 5.05 -1.86
C ASP A 73 -2.74 4.72 -3.05
N VAL A 74 -3.00 3.55 -3.67
CA VAL A 74 -2.19 2.99 -4.75
C VAL A 74 -3.05 2.87 -5.99
N THR A 75 -2.54 3.34 -7.12
CA THR A 75 -3.12 3.18 -8.44
C THR A 75 -2.11 2.50 -9.37
N ILE A 76 -2.54 1.45 -10.04
CA ILE A 76 -1.76 0.70 -11.01
C ILE A 76 -2.40 0.90 -12.38
N HIS A 77 -1.63 1.39 -13.35
CA HIS A 77 -2.06 1.55 -14.73
C HIS A 77 -1.90 0.23 -15.49
N ILE A 78 -3.02 -0.38 -15.83
CA ILE A 78 -3.06 -1.74 -16.43
C ILE A 78 -2.53 -1.73 -17.87
N GLU A 79 -2.72 -0.65 -18.61
CA GLU A 79 -2.22 -0.50 -19.98
C GLU A 79 -0.69 -0.56 -20.08
N ASP A 80 0.01 -0.29 -18.97
CA ASP A 80 1.46 -0.29 -18.88
C ASP A 80 2.03 -1.64 -18.34
N ILE A 81 1.26 -2.73 -18.49
CA ILE A 81 1.77 -4.08 -18.21
C ILE A 81 2.91 -4.42 -19.17
N GLU A 82 3.98 -4.97 -18.62
CA GLU A 82 5.10 -5.50 -19.39
C GLU A 82 5.17 -7.02 -19.24
N VAL A 83 5.24 -7.71 -20.35
CA VAL A 83 5.44 -9.17 -20.49
C VAL A 83 6.36 -9.45 -21.68
N ASP A 84 6.97 -10.63 -21.71
CA ASP A 84 7.96 -10.99 -22.75
C ASP A 84 7.34 -11.18 -24.15
N SER A 85 6.03 -11.49 -24.22
CA SER A 85 5.34 -11.78 -25.49
C SER A 85 4.29 -10.73 -25.82
N PRO A 86 4.36 -10.06 -26.98
CA PRO A 86 3.30 -9.16 -27.43
C PRO A 86 1.92 -9.83 -27.57
N GLU A 87 1.89 -11.11 -27.95
CA GLU A 87 0.64 -11.87 -28.04
C GLU A 87 0.00 -12.08 -26.66
N VAL A 88 0.82 -12.36 -25.64
CA VAL A 88 0.36 -12.47 -24.25
C VAL A 88 -0.14 -11.12 -23.74
N LEU A 89 0.52 -10.02 -24.11
CA LEU A 89 0.08 -8.67 -23.76
C LEU A 89 -1.31 -8.38 -24.35
N ASP A 90 -1.53 -8.70 -25.64
CA ASP A 90 -2.82 -8.50 -26.29
C ASP A 90 -3.94 -9.25 -25.56
N TYR A 91 -3.69 -10.51 -25.13
CA TYR A 91 -4.66 -11.28 -24.35
C TYR A 91 -4.92 -10.65 -22.98
N LEU A 92 -3.87 -10.22 -22.25
CA LEU A 92 -4.03 -9.63 -20.93
C LEU A 92 -4.88 -8.35 -20.96
N LEU A 93 -4.71 -7.52 -21.97
CA LEU A 93 -5.44 -6.26 -22.12
C LEU A 93 -6.88 -6.44 -22.62
N ASP A 94 -7.20 -7.60 -23.21
CA ASP A 94 -8.50 -7.91 -23.81
C ASP A 94 -9.64 -7.96 -22.76
N TYR A 95 -10.88 -7.84 -23.26
CA TYR A 95 -12.12 -7.79 -22.46
C TYR A 95 -12.36 -9.03 -21.59
N GLU A 96 -11.84 -10.21 -21.98
CA GLU A 96 -11.97 -11.43 -21.18
C GLU A 96 -11.01 -11.47 -20.00
N LEU A 97 -9.93 -10.68 -20.00
CA LEU A 97 -8.99 -10.57 -18.90
C LEU A 97 -9.11 -9.21 -18.22
N PHE A 98 -8.23 -8.26 -18.44
CA PHE A 98 -8.29 -6.98 -17.72
C PHE A 98 -9.31 -6.00 -18.27
N ASP A 99 -9.72 -6.11 -19.54
CA ASP A 99 -10.66 -5.18 -20.20
C ASP A 99 -10.20 -3.71 -20.04
N VAL A 100 -8.97 -3.45 -20.46
CA VAL A 100 -8.28 -2.18 -20.21
C VAL A 100 -9.01 -0.96 -20.79
N ASP A 101 -9.73 -1.16 -21.91
CA ASP A 101 -10.55 -0.11 -22.53
C ASP A 101 -11.67 0.38 -21.61
N THR A 102 -12.18 -0.50 -20.74
CA THR A 102 -13.23 -0.19 -19.77
C THR A 102 -12.66 0.11 -18.38
N TYR A 103 -11.62 -0.62 -17.96
CA TYR A 103 -11.01 -0.56 -16.64
C TYR A 103 -9.50 -0.34 -16.72
N PRO A 104 -9.05 0.90 -17.02
CA PRO A 104 -7.63 1.18 -17.26
C PRO A 104 -6.74 1.08 -16.02
N THR A 105 -7.33 1.03 -14.83
CA THR A 105 -6.58 1.02 -13.57
C THR A 105 -7.10 -0.02 -12.57
N ALA A 106 -6.19 -0.52 -11.74
CA ALA A 106 -6.52 -1.19 -10.48
C ALA A 106 -6.10 -0.30 -9.30
N THR A 107 -6.79 -0.40 -8.16
CA THR A 107 -6.49 0.43 -6.99
C THR A 107 -6.47 -0.37 -5.70
N PHE A 108 -5.56 -0.02 -4.78
CA PHE A 108 -5.58 -0.52 -3.42
C PHE A 108 -5.62 0.65 -2.44
N LYS A 109 -6.56 0.62 -1.51
CA LYS A 109 -6.73 1.66 -0.48
C LYS A 109 -6.85 1.02 0.89
N ALA A 110 -6.01 1.48 1.83
CA ALA A 110 -6.06 1.05 3.22
C ALA A 110 -5.83 2.23 4.17
N THR A 111 -6.52 2.22 5.30
CA THR A 111 -6.44 3.28 6.32
C THR A 111 -6.20 2.71 7.72
N ASN A 112 -5.96 1.41 7.83
CA ASN A 112 -5.70 0.75 9.09
C ASN A 112 -4.58 -0.27 8.92
N CYS A 113 -3.50 -0.09 9.68
CA CYS A 113 -2.41 -1.04 9.72
C CYS A 113 -2.19 -1.56 11.14
N ARG A 114 -1.61 -2.73 11.24
CA ARG A 114 -1.20 -3.33 12.51
C ARG A 114 0.18 -3.94 12.39
N LEU A 115 0.95 -3.87 13.47
CA LEU A 115 2.22 -4.55 13.62
C LEU A 115 1.96 -6.04 13.93
N THR A 116 2.58 -6.93 13.17
CA THR A 116 2.45 -8.38 13.37
C THR A 116 3.78 -9.04 13.76
N GLY A 117 4.91 -8.35 13.56
CA GLY A 117 6.26 -8.82 13.89
C GLY A 117 7.23 -7.65 14.08
N VAL A 118 8.52 -7.90 14.05
CA VAL A 118 9.55 -6.86 14.31
C VAL A 118 9.49 -5.75 13.23
N ASN A 119 9.42 -6.15 11.96
CA ASN A 119 9.30 -5.26 10.81
C ASN A 119 8.11 -5.66 9.93
N SER A 120 7.25 -6.54 10.42
CA SER A 120 6.15 -7.13 9.68
C SER A 120 4.85 -6.44 10.08
N PHE A 121 4.05 -6.09 9.10
CA PHE A 121 2.81 -5.36 9.23
C PHE A 121 1.72 -5.99 8.38
N GLU A 122 0.49 -5.63 8.67
CA GLU A 122 -0.65 -5.88 7.81
C GLU A 122 -1.47 -4.61 7.64
N ALA A 123 -1.92 -4.35 6.42
CA ALA A 123 -2.85 -3.28 6.10
C ALA A 123 -4.20 -3.87 5.70
N ASP A 124 -5.26 -3.49 6.42
CA ASP A 124 -6.62 -3.85 6.05
C ASP A 124 -7.18 -2.78 5.11
N GLY A 125 -7.54 -3.21 3.90
CA GLY A 125 -7.94 -2.31 2.84
C GLY A 125 -8.88 -2.96 1.83
N GLN A 126 -9.06 -2.27 0.71
CA GLN A 126 -9.87 -2.71 -0.42
C GLN A 126 -9.03 -2.71 -1.69
N LEU A 127 -9.01 -3.83 -2.38
CA LEU A 127 -8.45 -3.97 -3.72
C LEU A 127 -9.58 -3.96 -4.73
N THR A 128 -9.46 -3.07 -5.71
CA THR A 128 -10.36 -2.98 -6.85
C THR A 128 -9.61 -3.33 -8.12
N ILE A 129 -10.08 -4.34 -8.83
CA ILE A 129 -9.61 -4.69 -10.18
C ILE A 129 -10.87 -4.81 -11.04
N ARG A 130 -10.87 -4.19 -12.21
CA ARG A 130 -12.05 -4.02 -13.05
C ARG A 130 -13.19 -3.36 -12.24
N ASP A 131 -14.38 -3.96 -12.24
CA ASP A 131 -15.57 -3.52 -11.50
C ASP A 131 -15.75 -4.21 -10.14
N GLN A 132 -14.79 -5.06 -9.72
CA GLN A 132 -14.87 -5.81 -8.48
C GLN A 132 -13.98 -5.20 -7.39
N THR A 133 -14.59 -4.91 -6.24
CA THR A 133 -13.90 -4.42 -5.05
C THR A 133 -14.06 -5.44 -3.93
N ASN A 134 -12.95 -5.95 -3.44
CA ASN A 134 -12.93 -6.92 -2.35
C ASN A 134 -12.09 -6.41 -1.18
N ASP A 135 -12.49 -6.77 0.04
CA ASP A 135 -11.68 -6.53 1.22
C ASP A 135 -10.43 -7.41 1.16
N MET A 136 -9.29 -6.81 1.48
CA MET A 136 -7.99 -7.46 1.44
C MET A 136 -7.17 -7.08 2.66
N THR A 137 -6.58 -8.08 3.32
CA THR A 137 -5.48 -7.88 4.26
C THR A 137 -4.17 -8.02 3.50
N PHE A 138 -3.42 -6.94 3.40
CA PHE A 138 -2.14 -6.86 2.70
C PHE A 138 -0.99 -6.98 3.71
N PRO A 139 -0.30 -8.15 3.81
CA PRO A 139 0.87 -8.31 4.64
C PRO A 139 2.07 -7.65 3.98
N PHE A 140 2.94 -7.00 4.76
CA PHE A 140 4.17 -6.41 4.23
C PHE A 140 5.27 -6.34 5.28
N GLU A 141 6.50 -6.34 4.79
CA GLU A 141 7.66 -5.99 5.59
C GLU A 141 8.11 -4.57 5.24
N LEU A 142 8.47 -3.80 6.26
CA LEU A 142 8.92 -2.42 6.12
C LEU A 142 10.27 -2.25 6.78
N SER A 143 11.27 -1.82 6.01
CA SER A 143 12.56 -1.39 6.55
C SER A 143 12.78 0.09 6.26
N ILE A 144 13.22 0.82 7.29
CA ILE A 144 13.55 2.25 7.19
C ILE A 144 15.05 2.40 7.39
N ASP A 145 15.68 3.19 6.51
CA ASP A 145 17.12 3.42 6.50
C ASP A 145 17.44 4.88 6.10
N THR A 146 18.72 5.17 5.95
CA THR A 146 19.23 6.42 5.39
C THR A 146 19.92 6.16 4.08
N CYS A 147 19.33 6.67 2.99
CA CYS A 147 19.82 6.53 1.63
C CYS A 147 20.33 7.89 1.14
N ASP A 148 21.62 8.01 0.84
CA ASP A 148 22.25 9.25 0.38
C ASP A 148 21.97 10.47 1.28
N GLY A 149 21.85 10.24 2.61
CA GLY A 149 21.61 11.29 3.60
C GLY A 149 20.14 11.70 3.78
N GLN A 150 19.22 11.03 3.11
CA GLN A 150 17.77 11.18 3.22
C GLN A 150 17.15 9.92 3.81
N VAL A 151 16.08 10.05 4.58
CA VAL A 151 15.36 8.87 5.09
C VAL A 151 14.65 8.18 3.92
N CYS A 152 14.80 6.86 3.85
CA CYS A 152 14.16 6.02 2.84
C CYS A 152 13.45 4.84 3.50
N PHE A 153 12.50 4.23 2.79
CA PHE A 153 11.99 2.92 3.16
C PHE A 153 12.03 1.95 1.97
N ASN A 154 12.12 0.67 2.30
CA ASN A 154 11.78 -0.40 1.40
C ASN A 154 10.60 -1.19 1.99
N LEU A 155 9.56 -1.40 1.19
CA LEU A 155 8.37 -2.19 1.51
C LEU A 155 8.34 -3.38 0.57
N THR A 156 8.31 -4.59 1.14
CA THR A 156 8.19 -5.83 0.37
C THR A 156 6.94 -6.61 0.79
N SER A 157 6.32 -7.27 -0.17
CA SER A 157 5.16 -8.13 0.07
C SER A 157 5.06 -9.22 -0.99
N GLU A 158 4.47 -10.34 -0.60
CA GLU A 158 3.99 -11.37 -1.52
C GLU A 158 2.59 -11.78 -1.10
N VAL A 159 1.64 -11.73 -2.03
CA VAL A 159 0.24 -12.07 -1.80
C VAL A 159 -0.28 -12.97 -2.91
N GLU A 160 -1.20 -13.84 -2.56
CA GLU A 160 -1.96 -14.64 -3.52
C GLU A 160 -3.33 -14.00 -3.74
N LEU A 161 -3.69 -13.78 -4.99
CA LEU A 161 -4.98 -13.26 -5.42
C LEU A 161 -5.75 -14.34 -6.18
N LEU A 162 -7.06 -14.40 -5.98
CA LEU A 162 -7.97 -15.23 -6.75
C LEU A 162 -8.53 -14.40 -7.90
N ARG A 163 -7.92 -14.51 -9.09
CA ARG A 163 -8.22 -13.65 -10.25
C ARG A 163 -9.69 -13.60 -10.65
N LEU A 164 -10.41 -14.71 -10.50
CA LEU A 164 -11.84 -14.80 -10.86
C LEU A 164 -12.74 -14.01 -9.90
N GLU A 165 -12.31 -13.75 -8.66
CA GLU A 165 -13.02 -12.88 -7.72
C GLU A 165 -13.02 -11.40 -8.17
N TYR A 166 -12.10 -11.05 -9.06
CA TYR A 166 -11.99 -9.74 -9.67
C TYR A 166 -12.47 -9.70 -11.13
N GLY A 167 -13.08 -10.79 -11.61
CA GLY A 167 -13.56 -10.88 -12.98
C GLY A 167 -12.45 -10.96 -14.03
N VAL A 168 -11.20 -11.20 -13.62
CA VAL A 168 -10.08 -11.39 -14.52
C VAL A 168 -10.07 -12.84 -15.02
N GLY A 169 -10.54 -13.05 -16.26
CA GLY A 169 -10.68 -14.35 -16.87
C GLY A 169 -12.14 -14.73 -17.08
N GLN A 170 -12.70 -14.22 -18.16
CA GLN A 170 -14.03 -14.59 -18.64
C GLN A 170 -13.93 -15.60 -19.79
N GLY A 171 -15.05 -16.15 -20.24
CA GLY A 171 -15.10 -17.02 -21.39
C GLY A 171 -14.13 -18.21 -21.31
N TYR A 172 -13.23 -18.30 -22.26
CA TYR A 172 -12.20 -19.35 -22.30
C TYR A 172 -11.29 -19.33 -21.07
N TRP A 173 -10.91 -18.14 -20.59
CA TRP A 173 -9.99 -17.95 -19.47
C TRP A 173 -10.59 -18.26 -18.09
N ALA A 174 -11.88 -18.54 -18.01
CA ALA A 174 -12.53 -18.98 -16.77
C ALA A 174 -12.19 -20.44 -16.39
N ASN A 175 -11.57 -21.20 -17.32
CA ASN A 175 -11.18 -22.59 -17.10
C ASN A 175 -9.94 -22.68 -16.20
N THR A 176 -10.13 -22.98 -14.92
CA THR A 176 -9.04 -23.10 -13.94
C THR A 176 -8.14 -24.32 -14.13
N ALA A 177 -8.50 -25.26 -15.00
CA ALA A 177 -7.62 -26.36 -15.39
C ALA A 177 -6.53 -25.91 -16.38
N GLU A 178 -6.77 -24.83 -17.13
CA GLU A 178 -5.80 -24.25 -18.06
C GLU A 178 -5.04 -23.09 -17.42
N VAL A 179 -5.77 -22.18 -16.76
CA VAL A 179 -5.17 -21.04 -16.03
C VAL A 179 -5.66 -21.11 -14.59
N PRO A 180 -4.84 -21.48 -13.62
CA PRO A 180 -5.20 -21.50 -12.21
C PRO A 180 -5.87 -20.20 -11.73
N ASN A 181 -6.73 -20.32 -10.72
CA ASN A 181 -7.39 -19.14 -10.15
C ASN A 181 -6.42 -18.26 -9.36
N GLU A 182 -5.41 -18.89 -8.79
CA GLU A 182 -4.39 -18.30 -7.94
C GLU A 182 -3.35 -17.56 -8.80
N VAL A 183 -3.09 -16.29 -8.45
CA VAL A 183 -2.06 -15.45 -9.04
C VAL A 183 -1.21 -14.89 -7.89
N THR A 184 0.08 -15.13 -7.93
CA THR A 184 1.02 -14.55 -6.95
C THR A 184 1.41 -13.15 -7.38
N VAL A 185 1.22 -12.15 -6.50
CA VAL A 185 1.68 -10.78 -6.71
C VAL A 185 2.80 -10.49 -5.71
N THR A 186 3.94 -10.04 -6.23
CA THR A 186 5.09 -9.62 -5.43
C THR A 186 5.28 -8.11 -5.57
N VAL A 187 5.44 -7.45 -4.43
CA VAL A 187 5.64 -6.00 -4.33
C VAL A 187 7.01 -5.74 -3.73
N ASP A 188 7.81 -4.92 -4.37
CA ASP A 188 9.07 -4.39 -3.85
C ASP A 188 9.11 -2.90 -4.18
N VAL A 189 8.87 -2.07 -3.18
CA VAL A 189 8.67 -0.62 -3.32
C VAL A 189 9.69 0.12 -2.50
N PHE A 190 10.36 1.06 -3.15
CA PHE A 190 11.31 1.98 -2.53
C PHE A 190 10.78 3.41 -2.57
N ALA A 191 10.88 4.12 -1.45
CA ALA A 191 10.43 5.52 -1.36
C ALA A 191 11.37 6.36 -0.50
N LEU A 192 11.43 7.65 -0.84
CA LEU A 192 12.21 8.67 -0.13
C LEU A 192 11.28 9.58 0.66
N GLN A 193 11.67 9.94 1.88
CA GLN A 193 10.96 10.93 2.69
C GLN A 193 11.21 12.34 2.15
N GLN A 194 10.16 13.11 1.96
CA GLN A 194 10.24 14.54 1.60
C GLN A 194 10.19 15.45 2.82
#